data_9af99ec27fc55d404e4153867907157f
#
_entry.id   9af99ec27fc55d404e4153867907157f
#
_cell.length_a   1.000
_cell.length_b   1.000
_cell.length_c   1.000
_cell.angle_alpha   90.00
_cell.angle_beta   90.00
_cell.angle_gamma   90.00
#
_symmetry.space_group_name_H-M   'P 1'
#
loop_
_entity.id
_entity.type
_entity.pdbx_description
1 polymer ?
#
loop_
_entity_poly.entity_id
_entity_poly.type
_entity_poly.pdbx_seq_one_letter_code
_entity_poly.pdbx_strand_id
1 'polypeptide(L)'
;MQLNHLDLSVPDVAAASAFLSRHFGFTLLQTKGNHGMAVLAGDGGVVLVLTRHAEPSYPKTFHIGFLVGDAAAVSAKHAELEAADVNGLSPLQEMRGGPGFYCRTDWGILLEVAHRAPLRVA
;
A
#
# COMPACT_ATOMS: atom_id res chain seq x y z
N MET A 1 10.34 19.92 0.72
CA MET A 1 8.99 19.50 1.18
C MET A 1 8.72 18.11 0.65
N GLN A 2 8.26 17.19 1.47
CA GLN A 2 7.98 15.80 1.09
C GLN A 2 6.51 15.47 1.35
N LEU A 3 5.93 14.65 0.48
CA LEU A 3 4.62 14.05 0.76
C LEU A 3 4.87 12.86 1.69
N ASN A 4 4.65 13.02 2.98
CA ASN A 4 4.98 12.02 3.98
C ASN A 4 3.87 11.78 5.01
N HIS A 5 2.66 12.20 4.69
CA HIS A 5 1.49 11.98 5.53
C HIS A 5 0.27 11.74 4.64
N LEU A 6 -0.44 10.64 4.89
CA LEU A 6 -1.67 10.26 4.18
C LEU A 6 -2.71 9.83 5.19
N ASP A 7 -3.96 10.18 4.96
CA ASP A 7 -5.11 9.66 5.70
C ASP A 7 -6.00 8.91 4.73
N LEU A 8 -6.19 7.62 4.96
CA LEU A 8 -7.02 6.76 4.13
C LEU A 8 -8.25 6.31 4.90
N SER A 9 -9.39 6.34 4.24
CA SER A 9 -10.65 5.84 4.80
C SER A 9 -10.79 4.37 4.47
N VAL A 10 -11.03 3.54 5.49
CA VAL A 10 -11.15 2.09 5.34
C VAL A 10 -12.33 1.58 6.20
N PRO A 11 -13.04 0.52 5.77
CA PRO A 11 -14.16 0.01 6.57
C PRO A 11 -13.72 -0.73 7.83
N ASP A 12 -12.55 -1.36 7.81
CA ASP A 12 -12.02 -2.14 8.94
C ASP A 12 -10.57 -1.72 9.19
N VAL A 13 -10.40 -0.81 10.16
CA VAL A 13 -9.08 -0.25 10.49
C VAL A 13 -8.13 -1.32 11.02
N ALA A 14 -8.61 -2.24 11.85
CA ALA A 14 -7.78 -3.29 12.41
C ALA A 14 -7.24 -4.23 11.32
N ALA A 15 -8.12 -4.65 10.40
CA ALA A 15 -7.72 -5.53 9.29
C ALA A 15 -6.75 -4.84 8.34
N ALA A 16 -7.01 -3.60 7.96
CA ALA A 16 -6.13 -2.83 7.08
C ALA A 16 -4.76 -2.59 7.74
N SER A 17 -4.74 -2.24 9.02
CA SER A 17 -3.53 -2.04 9.79
C SER A 17 -2.68 -3.33 9.84
N ALA A 18 -3.31 -4.46 10.11
CA ALA A 18 -2.63 -5.76 10.16
C ALA A 18 -2.02 -6.12 8.80
N PHE A 19 -2.76 -5.90 7.71
CA PHE A 19 -2.31 -6.17 6.35
C PHE A 19 -1.07 -5.34 6.00
N LEU A 20 -1.13 -4.04 6.26
CA LEU A 20 -0.04 -3.12 5.96
C LEU A 20 1.19 -3.39 6.83
N SER A 21 0.98 -3.74 8.10
CA SER A 21 2.08 -4.09 8.98
C SER A 21 2.75 -5.40 8.58
N ARG A 22 1.95 -6.38 8.18
CA ARG A 22 2.46 -7.70 7.81
C ARG A 22 3.22 -7.69 6.49
N HIS A 23 2.72 -6.97 5.49
CA HIS A 23 3.21 -7.09 4.11
C HIS A 23 3.94 -5.85 3.58
N PHE A 24 3.76 -4.68 4.18
CA PHE A 24 4.28 -3.44 3.63
C PHE A 24 5.18 -2.65 4.57
N GLY A 25 5.65 -3.30 5.63
CA GLY A 25 6.67 -2.70 6.49
C GLY A 25 6.20 -1.57 7.39
N PHE A 26 4.88 -1.43 7.60
CA PHE A 26 4.37 -0.42 8.51
C PHE A 26 4.40 -0.92 9.95
N THR A 27 4.58 0.01 10.88
CA THR A 27 4.50 -0.25 12.31
C THR A 27 3.32 0.50 12.89
N LEU A 28 2.44 -0.21 13.57
CA LEU A 28 1.31 0.42 14.25
C LEU A 28 1.82 1.17 15.47
N LEU A 29 1.59 2.49 15.51
CA LEU A 29 2.01 3.35 16.61
C LEU A 29 0.90 3.58 17.64
N GLN A 30 -0.34 3.72 17.17
CA GLN A 30 -1.44 4.16 18.02
C GLN A 30 -2.78 3.81 17.40
N THR A 31 -3.75 3.52 18.25
CA THR A 31 -5.17 3.41 17.86
C THR A 31 -5.99 4.33 18.75
N LYS A 32 -7.12 4.79 18.24
CA LYS A 32 -8.09 5.61 18.98
C LYS A 32 -9.51 5.17 18.67
N GLY A 33 -10.42 5.44 19.61
CA GLY A 33 -11.85 5.29 19.36
C GLY A 33 -12.29 3.87 19.03
N ASN A 34 -11.79 2.87 19.76
CA ASN A 34 -12.16 1.47 19.55
C ASN A 34 -11.90 1.04 18.09
N HIS A 35 -10.67 1.25 17.62
CA HIS A 35 -10.26 1.01 16.24
C HIS A 35 -10.97 1.90 15.21
N GLY A 36 -11.45 3.06 15.62
CA GLY A 36 -11.97 4.07 14.68
C GLY A 36 -10.85 4.78 13.91
N MET A 37 -9.63 4.75 14.43
CA MET A 37 -8.46 5.33 13.79
C MET A 37 -7.21 4.58 14.19
N ALA A 38 -6.25 4.47 13.27
CA ALA A 38 -4.91 3.96 13.54
C ALA A 38 -3.87 4.86 12.91
N VAL A 39 -2.73 4.99 13.58
CA VAL A 39 -1.57 5.73 13.07
C VAL A 39 -0.44 4.73 12.86
N LEU A 40 0.08 4.66 11.65
CA LEU A 40 1.16 3.76 11.28
C LEU A 40 2.36 4.55 10.76
N ALA A 41 3.55 4.07 11.07
CA ALA A 41 4.78 4.61 10.53
C ALA A 41 5.34 3.65 9.48
N GLY A 42 5.73 4.20 8.34
CA GLY A 42 6.42 3.45 7.28
C GLY A 42 7.85 3.91 7.11
N ASP A 43 8.57 3.25 6.23
CA ASP A 43 9.95 3.62 5.90
C ASP A 43 10.00 5.03 5.30
N GLY A 44 11.13 5.70 5.50
CA GLY A 44 11.34 7.03 4.93
C GLY A 44 10.56 8.16 5.62
N GLY A 45 10.03 7.91 6.82
CA GLY A 45 9.34 8.93 7.59
C GLY A 45 7.87 9.13 7.20
N VAL A 46 7.30 8.20 6.46
CA VAL A 46 5.87 8.25 6.11
C VAL A 46 5.01 7.96 7.33
N VAL A 47 3.99 8.79 7.50
CA VAL A 47 2.93 8.55 8.49
C VAL A 47 1.63 8.27 7.74
N LEU A 48 1.06 7.11 8.00
CA LEU A 48 -0.20 6.70 7.41
C LEU A 48 -1.26 6.62 8.51
N VAL A 49 -2.33 7.37 8.32
CA VAL A 49 -3.49 7.32 9.21
C VAL A 49 -4.58 6.55 8.51
N LEU A 50 -5.18 5.60 9.21
CA LEU A 50 -6.36 4.90 8.74
C LEU A 50 -7.55 5.37 9.57
N THR A 51 -8.57 5.86 8.89
CA THR A 51 -9.80 6.35 9.54
C THR A 51 -10.95 5.48 9.10
N ARG A 52 -11.73 5.01 10.06
CA ARG A 52 -12.89 4.16 9.78
C ARG A 52 -13.95 4.92 9.02
N HIS A 53 -14.42 4.33 7.92
CA HIS A 53 -15.56 4.78 7.16
C HIS A 53 -16.29 3.54 6.64
N ALA A 54 -17.57 3.40 6.95
CA ALA A 54 -18.33 2.18 6.63
C ALA A 54 -18.35 1.87 5.12
N GLU A 55 -18.45 2.92 4.30
CA GLU A 55 -18.54 2.78 2.84
C GLU A 55 -17.59 3.79 2.17
N PRO A 56 -16.25 3.57 2.24
CA PRO A 56 -15.32 4.48 1.59
C PRO A 56 -15.51 4.41 0.08
N SER A 57 -15.41 5.55 -0.59
CA SER A 57 -15.57 5.65 -2.03
C SER A 57 -14.34 6.26 -2.66
N TYR A 58 -13.67 5.48 -3.52
CA TYR A 58 -12.50 5.91 -4.26
C TYR A 58 -12.74 5.69 -5.76
N PRO A 59 -12.28 6.60 -6.62
CA PRO A 59 -12.26 6.33 -8.05
C PRO A 59 -11.49 5.03 -8.32
N LYS A 60 -11.89 4.29 -9.36
CA LYS A 60 -11.24 3.00 -9.69
C LYS A 60 -9.74 3.13 -9.94
N THR A 61 -9.31 4.26 -10.44
CA THR A 61 -7.90 4.50 -10.76
C THR A 61 -7.10 5.07 -9.59
N PHE A 62 -7.77 5.44 -8.50
CA PHE A 62 -7.03 5.91 -7.32
C PHE A 62 -6.15 4.80 -6.77
N HIS A 63 -4.88 5.09 -6.62
CA HIS A 63 -3.94 4.12 -6.08
C HIS A 63 -2.83 4.80 -5.29
N ILE A 64 -2.21 4.04 -4.41
CA ILE A 64 -0.98 4.42 -3.75
C ILE A 64 0.09 3.42 -4.16
N GLY A 65 1.33 3.90 -4.33
CA GLY A 65 2.40 3.11 -4.88
C GLY A 65 3.59 2.98 -3.96
N PHE A 66 4.17 1.79 -3.98
CA PHE A 66 5.43 1.47 -3.34
C PHE A 66 6.47 1.26 -4.43
N LEU A 67 7.27 2.28 -4.68
CA LEU A 67 8.36 2.19 -5.64
C LEU A 67 9.59 1.66 -4.93
N VAL A 68 10.05 0.49 -5.34
CA VAL A 68 11.14 -0.22 -4.65
C VAL A 68 12.44 -0.15 -5.43
N GLY A 69 13.54 -0.43 -4.74
CA GLY A 69 14.90 -0.17 -5.24
C GLY A 69 15.36 -1.05 -6.37
N ASP A 70 14.76 -2.24 -6.56
CA ASP A 70 15.18 -3.15 -7.62
C ASP A 70 14.03 -4.08 -8.06
N ALA A 71 14.21 -4.71 -9.22
CA ALA A 71 13.21 -5.61 -9.80
C ALA A 71 13.01 -6.88 -8.96
N ALA A 72 14.07 -7.36 -8.30
CA ALA A 72 13.98 -8.56 -7.47
C ALA A 72 13.06 -8.34 -6.26
N ALA A 73 13.05 -7.13 -5.69
CA ALA A 73 12.16 -6.79 -4.58
C ALA A 73 10.69 -6.83 -5.01
N VAL A 74 10.38 -6.43 -6.25
CA VAL A 74 9.02 -6.53 -6.80
C VAL A 74 8.57 -7.97 -6.88
N SER A 75 9.41 -8.83 -7.47
CA SER A 75 9.10 -10.25 -7.62
C SER A 75 8.95 -10.95 -6.27
N ALA A 76 9.80 -10.61 -5.31
CA ALA A 76 9.74 -11.18 -3.96
C ALA A 76 8.45 -10.80 -3.24
N LYS A 77 8.03 -9.55 -3.35
CA LYS A 77 6.78 -9.08 -2.75
C LYS A 77 5.57 -9.75 -3.40
N HIS A 78 5.57 -9.88 -4.72
CA HIS A 78 4.51 -10.58 -5.44
C HIS A 78 4.38 -12.03 -4.95
N ALA A 79 5.51 -12.75 -4.84
CA ALA A 79 5.52 -14.13 -4.35
C ALA A 79 5.01 -14.24 -2.91
N GLU A 80 5.39 -13.28 -2.05
CA GLU A 80 4.90 -13.23 -0.66
C GLU A 80 3.38 -13.10 -0.60
N LEU A 81 2.81 -12.17 -1.37
CA LEU A 81 1.38 -11.92 -1.37
C LEU A 81 0.60 -13.10 -1.99
N GLU A 82 1.16 -13.71 -3.03
CA GLU A 82 0.57 -14.90 -3.66
C GLU A 82 0.55 -16.07 -2.69
N ALA A 83 1.65 -16.31 -1.98
CA ALA A 83 1.74 -17.38 -0.98
C ALA A 83 0.78 -17.16 0.21
N ALA A 84 0.45 -15.92 0.50
CA ALA A 84 -0.51 -15.56 1.55
C ALA A 84 -1.96 -15.55 1.07
N ASP A 85 -2.22 -15.96 -0.16
CA ASP A 85 -3.56 -15.98 -0.79
C ASP A 85 -4.25 -14.61 -0.75
N VAL A 86 -3.50 -13.55 -0.96
CA VAL A 86 -4.06 -12.20 -0.97
C VAL A 86 -4.97 -12.03 -2.17
N ASN A 87 -6.20 -11.61 -1.92
CA ASN A 87 -7.17 -11.35 -2.99
C ASN A 87 -6.81 -10.08 -3.78
N GLY A 88 -7.26 -10.03 -5.03
CA GLY A 88 -7.11 -8.84 -5.85
C GLY A 88 -5.71 -8.62 -6.40
N LEU A 89 -4.84 -9.63 -6.32
CA LEU A 89 -3.46 -9.54 -6.80
C LEU A 89 -3.43 -9.72 -8.32
N SER A 90 -2.84 -8.76 -9.03
CA SER A 90 -2.58 -8.90 -10.47
C SER A 90 -1.35 -9.76 -10.71
N PRO A 91 -1.18 -10.28 -11.97
CA PRO A 91 0.10 -10.88 -12.35
C PRO A 91 1.22 -9.84 -12.33
N LEU A 92 2.46 -10.32 -12.22
CA LEU A 92 3.62 -9.49 -12.54
C LEU A 92 3.54 -9.08 -14.01
N GLN A 93 3.87 -7.85 -14.29
CA GLN A 93 3.82 -7.31 -15.65
C GLN A 93 4.92 -6.28 -15.86
N GLU A 94 5.30 -6.09 -17.11
CA GLU A 94 6.19 -5.00 -17.48
C GLU A 94 5.38 -3.70 -17.46
N MET A 95 5.87 -2.75 -16.69
CA MET A 95 5.27 -1.44 -16.56
C MET A 95 6.28 -0.40 -17.03
N ARG A 96 5.89 0.87 -17.08
CA ARG A 96 6.81 1.91 -17.51
C ARG A 96 8.04 1.96 -16.58
N GLY A 97 9.20 1.62 -17.14
CA GLY A 97 10.47 1.67 -16.43
C GLY A 97 10.84 0.45 -15.62
N GLY A 98 10.06 -0.63 -15.66
CA GLY A 98 10.41 -1.87 -14.97
C GLY A 98 9.19 -2.72 -14.61
N PRO A 99 9.41 -3.81 -13.87
CA PRO A 99 8.33 -4.70 -13.45
C PRO A 99 7.47 -4.08 -12.38
N GLY A 100 6.22 -4.52 -12.32
CA GLY A 100 5.29 -4.11 -11.28
C GLY A 100 4.04 -4.97 -11.24
N PHE A 101 3.21 -4.73 -10.24
CA PHE A 101 1.91 -5.35 -10.12
C PHE A 101 1.00 -4.48 -9.28
N TYR A 102 -0.28 -4.82 -9.32
CA TYR A 102 -1.30 -4.16 -8.50
C TYR A 102 -1.95 -5.15 -7.56
N CYS A 103 -2.42 -4.63 -6.44
CA CYS A 103 -3.26 -5.36 -5.50
C CYS A 103 -4.48 -4.51 -5.19
N ARG A 104 -5.68 -5.01 -5.57
CA ARG A 104 -6.92 -4.33 -5.22
C ARG A 104 -7.35 -4.79 -3.84
N THR A 105 -7.29 -3.88 -2.90
CA THR A 105 -7.68 -4.17 -1.52
C THR A 105 -9.20 -4.24 -1.38
N ASP A 106 -9.65 -4.86 -0.30
CA ASP A 106 -11.08 -4.88 0.07
C ASP A 106 -11.59 -3.50 0.50
N TRP A 107 -10.68 -2.54 0.67
CA TRP A 107 -11.01 -1.16 1.06
C TRP A 107 -11.36 -0.27 -0.13
N GLY A 108 -11.26 -0.80 -1.34
CA GLY A 108 -11.49 -0.02 -2.55
C GLY A 108 -10.29 0.79 -3.04
N ILE A 109 -9.13 0.64 -2.41
CA ILE A 109 -7.90 1.29 -2.82
C ILE A 109 -7.04 0.29 -3.59
N LEU A 110 -6.48 0.74 -4.71
CA LEU A 110 -5.54 -0.03 -5.49
C LEU A 110 -4.13 0.24 -4.98
N LEU A 111 -3.39 -0.81 -4.63
CA LEU A 111 -1.97 -0.70 -4.28
C LEU A 111 -1.12 -1.06 -5.50
N GLU A 112 -0.06 -0.31 -5.72
CA GLU A 112 0.93 -0.61 -6.75
C GLU A 112 2.27 -0.93 -6.09
N VAL A 113 2.95 -1.97 -6.57
CA VAL A 113 4.35 -2.23 -6.22
C VAL A 113 5.13 -2.29 -7.52
N ALA A 114 6.14 -1.46 -7.65
CA ALA A 114 6.88 -1.35 -8.90
C ALA A 114 8.32 -0.93 -8.68
N HIS A 115 9.16 -1.31 -9.63
CA HIS A 115 10.50 -0.73 -9.78
C HIS A 115 10.52 0.05 -11.08
N ARG A 116 11.03 1.25 -11.04
CA ARG A 116 11.16 2.11 -12.22
C ARG A 116 12.56 2.65 -12.33
N ALA A 117 13.04 2.76 -13.56
CA ALA A 117 14.28 3.46 -13.83
C ALA A 117 14.18 4.91 -13.30
N PRO A 118 15.30 5.50 -12.85
CA PRO A 118 15.28 6.87 -12.38
C PRO A 118 14.70 7.82 -13.43
N LEU A 119 13.88 8.76 -12.96
CA LEU A 119 13.36 9.81 -13.82
C LEU A 119 14.51 10.75 -14.24
N ARG A 120 14.53 11.07 -15.51
CA ARG A 120 15.44 12.07 -16.04
C ARG A 120 14.74 13.41 -16.07
N VAL A 121 15.37 14.40 -15.47
CA VAL A 121 14.91 15.78 -15.55
C VAL A 121 15.59 16.41 -16.78
N ALA A 122 14.77 16.90 -17.70
CA ALA A 122 15.27 17.56 -18.91
C ALA A 122 15.81 18.94 -18.58
#